data_f297b484e5fca5bef1673188753aeeae
#
_entry.id   f297b484e5fca5bef1673188753aeeae
#
_cell.length_a   1.000
_cell.length_b   1.000
_cell.length_c   1.000
_cell.angle_alpha   90.00
_cell.angle_beta   90.00
_cell.angle_gamma   90.00
#
_symmetry.space_group_name_H-M   'P 1'
#
loop_
_entity.id
_entity.type
_entity.pdbx_description
1 polymer ?
#
loop_
_entity_poly.entity_id
_entity_poly.type
_entity_poly.pdbx_seq_one_letter_code
_entity_poly.pdbx_strand_id
1 'polypeptide(L)'
;MRLTFLRDGKSQVAEVTPVKTNKNSYMLGLWVKDDISGIGTVTFLCGNQFMALGHSVSDNDTGLKISSTGGGIYTTHITKINRSFVSMPGQLQGTILYKKDLIGIVEGNYDNGIGGYLDEEYVAKHYKAAEAMYIADPDEVQTGEAYIYSRLDGDLKKYKINILAIHTDTANKNMEFKVEDEDLIALTGGVCQGMSGSPIVQNGKLIGAVTHVLVDDPTEGYAVFIENMIK
;
A
#
# COMPACT_ATOMS: atom_id res chain seq x y z
N MET A 1 -7.42 -14.48 -35.66
CA MET A 1 -8.18 -13.93 -34.52
C MET A 1 -7.96 -12.44 -34.48
N ARG A 2 -9.03 -11.67 -34.29
CA ARG A 2 -8.96 -10.21 -34.21
C ARG A 2 -8.98 -9.79 -32.74
N LEU A 3 -7.97 -9.04 -32.31
CA LEU A 3 -7.85 -8.46 -30.96
C LEU A 3 -8.10 -6.98 -31.03
N THR A 4 -8.95 -6.46 -30.17
CA THR A 4 -9.11 -5.02 -29.96
C THR A 4 -8.53 -4.69 -28.57
N PHE A 5 -7.67 -3.70 -28.50
CA PHE A 5 -7.00 -3.28 -27.26
C PHE A 5 -6.81 -1.77 -27.23
N LEU A 6 -6.61 -1.23 -26.04
CA LEU A 6 -6.25 0.17 -25.84
C LEU A 6 -4.73 0.29 -25.70
N ARG A 7 -4.14 1.25 -26.42
CA ARG A 7 -2.74 1.66 -26.25
C ARG A 7 -2.70 3.19 -26.29
N ASP A 8 -2.13 3.79 -25.26
CA ASP A 8 -2.09 5.26 -25.10
C ASP A 8 -3.48 5.91 -25.19
N GLY A 9 -4.49 5.27 -24.60
CA GLY A 9 -5.89 5.72 -24.63
C GLY A 9 -6.60 5.56 -25.98
N LYS A 10 -5.94 5.02 -27.00
CA LYS A 10 -6.50 4.83 -28.34
C LYS A 10 -6.85 3.36 -28.59
N SER A 11 -8.05 3.12 -29.12
CA SER A 11 -8.45 1.78 -29.56
C SER A 11 -7.66 1.37 -30.79
N GLN A 12 -7.03 0.21 -30.71
CA GLN A 12 -6.26 -0.40 -31.80
C GLN A 12 -6.78 -1.82 -32.06
N VAL A 13 -6.54 -2.29 -33.26
CA VAL A 13 -6.91 -3.65 -33.70
C VAL A 13 -5.69 -4.33 -34.28
N ALA A 14 -5.45 -5.58 -33.84
CA ALA A 14 -4.44 -6.44 -34.43
C ALA A 14 -5.03 -7.78 -34.83
N GLU A 15 -4.54 -8.35 -35.93
CA GLU A 15 -4.83 -9.74 -36.30
C GLU A 15 -3.71 -10.63 -35.84
N VAL A 16 -4.03 -11.66 -35.06
CA VAL A 16 -3.06 -12.60 -34.49
C VAL A 16 -3.47 -14.01 -34.87
N THR A 17 -2.51 -14.82 -35.27
CA THR A 17 -2.74 -16.24 -35.56
C THR A 17 -2.30 -17.06 -34.36
N PRO A 18 -3.24 -17.72 -33.66
CA PRO A 18 -2.89 -18.60 -32.54
C PRO A 18 -2.03 -19.78 -33.00
N VAL A 19 -1.07 -20.16 -32.18
CA VAL A 19 -0.20 -21.32 -32.43
C VAL A 19 -0.71 -22.51 -31.65
N LYS A 20 -0.84 -23.65 -32.31
CA LYS A 20 -1.24 -24.92 -31.68
C LYS A 20 -0.08 -25.46 -30.85
N THR A 21 -0.37 -25.76 -29.58
CA THR A 21 0.62 -26.33 -28.65
C THR A 21 0.63 -27.87 -28.70
N ASN A 22 1.65 -28.47 -28.14
CA ASN A 22 1.76 -29.95 -28.00
C ASN A 22 0.64 -30.55 -27.11
N LYS A 23 -0.04 -29.73 -26.31
CA LYS A 23 -1.18 -30.13 -25.46
C LYS A 23 -2.55 -29.99 -26.15
N ASN A 24 -2.57 -29.86 -27.47
CA ASN A 24 -3.78 -29.68 -28.30
C ASN A 24 -4.61 -28.44 -27.96
N SER A 25 -3.99 -27.43 -27.33
CA SER A 25 -4.56 -26.10 -27.08
C SER A 25 -3.96 -25.07 -28.02
N TYR A 26 -4.60 -23.91 -28.15
CA TYR A 26 -4.08 -22.79 -28.94
C TYR A 26 -3.63 -21.68 -28.01
N MET A 27 -2.48 -21.06 -28.29
CA MET A 27 -1.94 -19.95 -27.52
C MET A 27 -1.63 -18.78 -28.45
N LEU A 28 -1.83 -17.56 -27.91
CA LEU A 28 -1.49 -16.31 -28.60
C LEU A 28 -0.04 -15.87 -28.35
N GLY A 29 0.64 -16.47 -27.36
CA GLY A 29 1.98 -16.02 -26.95
C GLY A 29 1.98 -14.68 -26.24
N LEU A 30 0.85 -14.29 -25.65
CA LEU A 30 0.70 -13.09 -24.85
C LEU A 30 0.60 -13.45 -23.36
N TRP A 31 1.28 -12.69 -22.54
CA TRP A 31 1.03 -12.67 -21.10
C TRP A 31 -0.04 -11.63 -20.80
N VAL A 32 -1.10 -12.04 -20.13
CA VAL A 32 -2.22 -11.18 -19.76
C VAL A 32 -2.36 -11.24 -18.24
N LYS A 33 -2.46 -10.08 -17.61
CA LYS A 33 -2.82 -9.93 -16.19
C LYS A 33 -4.27 -9.49 -16.15
N ASP A 34 -5.13 -10.27 -15.52
CA ASP A 34 -6.56 -9.99 -15.36
C ASP A 34 -6.94 -9.61 -13.93
N ASP A 35 -6.05 -9.89 -12.98
CA ASP A 35 -6.21 -9.54 -11.57
C ASP A 35 -4.86 -9.17 -10.95
N ILE A 36 -4.87 -8.21 -10.03
CA ILE A 36 -3.70 -7.79 -9.26
C ILE A 36 -4.09 -7.73 -7.81
N SER A 37 -3.35 -8.46 -7.00
CA SER A 37 -3.51 -8.47 -5.56
C SER A 37 -2.19 -8.12 -4.86
N GLY A 38 -2.31 -7.50 -3.68
CA GLY A 38 -1.18 -7.14 -2.85
C GLY A 38 -1.60 -7.00 -1.39
N ILE A 39 -0.60 -6.92 -0.50
CA ILE A 39 -0.78 -6.63 0.91
C ILE A 39 -0.35 -5.20 1.16
N GLY A 40 -1.14 -4.48 1.93
CA GLY A 40 -0.85 -3.12 2.36
C GLY A 40 -1.64 -2.77 3.61
N THR A 41 -1.51 -1.53 4.05
CA THR A 41 -2.16 -1.05 5.27
C THR A 41 -3.16 0.05 4.93
N VAL A 42 -4.36 -0.02 5.53
CA VAL A 42 -5.30 1.11 5.57
C VAL A 42 -4.71 2.16 6.50
N THR A 43 -4.54 3.37 5.98
CA THR A 43 -3.93 4.48 6.71
C THR A 43 -4.92 5.12 7.66
N PHE A 44 -6.13 5.43 7.16
CA PHE A 44 -7.19 6.02 7.97
C PHE A 44 -8.58 5.69 7.42
N LEU A 45 -9.57 5.91 8.26
CA LEU A 45 -10.99 5.88 7.94
C LEU A 45 -11.62 7.24 8.23
N CYS A 46 -12.51 7.70 7.35
CA CYS A 46 -13.40 8.82 7.57
C CYS A 46 -14.84 8.34 7.33
N GLY A 47 -15.59 8.08 8.40
CA GLY A 47 -16.79 7.27 8.29
C GLY A 47 -16.48 5.87 7.84
N ASN A 48 -17.00 5.45 6.70
CA ASN A 48 -16.66 4.18 6.06
C ASN A 48 -15.72 4.33 4.84
N GLN A 49 -15.35 5.55 4.47
CA GLN A 49 -14.32 5.81 3.46
C GLN A 49 -12.94 5.49 4.01
N PHE A 50 -12.09 4.85 3.21
CA PHE A 50 -10.71 4.59 3.56
C PHE A 50 -9.74 5.13 2.53
N MET A 51 -8.51 5.41 2.98
CA MET A 51 -7.33 5.53 2.16
C MET A 51 -6.23 4.58 2.68
N ALA A 52 -5.45 4.04 1.75
CA ALA A 52 -4.42 3.05 2.03
C ALA A 52 -3.18 3.23 1.15
N LEU A 53 -2.08 2.61 1.51
CA LEU A 53 -0.80 2.49 0.80
C LEU A 53 0.06 3.75 0.75
N GLY A 54 -0.49 4.95 0.58
CA GLY A 54 0.28 6.18 0.41
C GLY A 54 0.97 6.34 -0.97
N HIS A 55 0.82 5.37 -1.86
CA HIS A 55 1.29 5.40 -3.25
C HIS A 55 0.36 4.59 -4.15
N SER A 56 0.39 4.84 -5.45
CA SER A 56 -0.40 4.07 -6.40
C SER A 56 0.08 2.62 -6.51
N VAL A 57 -0.83 1.73 -6.86
CA VAL A 57 -0.49 0.38 -7.31
C VAL A 57 -0.05 0.46 -8.76
N SER A 58 1.15 -0.02 -9.03
CA SER A 58 1.75 -0.03 -10.35
C SER A 58 2.09 -1.45 -10.79
N ASP A 59 2.12 -1.67 -12.08
CA ASP A 59 2.55 -2.93 -12.65
C ASP A 59 4.07 -3.08 -12.51
N ASN A 60 4.51 -4.20 -11.94
CA ASN A 60 5.93 -4.42 -11.63
C ASN A 60 6.82 -4.52 -12.87
N ASP A 61 6.27 -4.93 -14.02
CA ASP A 61 7.06 -5.14 -15.23
C ASP A 61 7.21 -3.86 -16.04
N THR A 62 6.19 -3.00 -16.01
CA THR A 62 6.16 -1.75 -16.79
C THR A 62 6.38 -0.50 -15.95
N GLY A 63 6.21 -0.58 -14.64
CA GLY A 63 6.23 0.56 -13.73
C GLY A 63 5.03 1.51 -13.87
N LEU A 64 4.09 1.20 -14.75
CA LEU A 64 2.94 2.06 -15.02
C LEU A 64 1.86 1.88 -13.94
N LYS A 65 1.26 3.00 -13.54
CA LYS A 65 0.09 2.98 -12.66
C LYS A 65 -1.04 2.19 -13.30
N ILE A 66 -1.62 1.27 -12.53
CA ILE A 66 -2.71 0.43 -12.99
C ILE A 66 -3.99 1.25 -13.03
N SER A 67 -4.63 1.27 -14.19
CA SER A 67 -5.98 1.79 -14.33
C SER A 67 -6.96 0.78 -13.76
N SER A 68 -7.37 0.98 -12.50
CA SER A 68 -8.38 0.13 -11.85
C SER A 68 -9.77 0.67 -12.14
N THR A 69 -10.69 -0.22 -12.48
CA THR A 69 -12.14 0.05 -12.56
C THR A 69 -12.87 -0.33 -11.28
N GLY A 70 -12.13 -0.73 -10.26
CA GLY A 70 -12.63 -1.18 -8.97
C GLY A 70 -11.90 -2.43 -8.48
N GLY A 71 -12.21 -2.85 -7.28
CA GLY A 71 -11.64 -4.05 -6.67
C GLY A 71 -12.26 -4.35 -5.31
N GLY A 72 -11.87 -5.47 -4.71
CA GLY A 72 -12.22 -5.81 -3.33
C GLY A 72 -11.10 -5.44 -2.37
N ILE A 73 -11.46 -4.98 -1.19
CA ILE A 73 -10.54 -4.91 -0.04
C ILE A 73 -10.90 -6.04 0.93
N TYR A 74 -9.87 -6.70 1.45
CA TYR A 74 -10.00 -7.92 2.25
C TYR A 74 -9.18 -7.80 3.52
N THR A 75 -9.63 -8.44 4.60
CA THR A 75 -8.75 -8.68 5.72
C THR A 75 -7.67 -9.69 5.34
N THR A 76 -6.48 -9.50 5.88
CA THR A 76 -5.35 -10.38 5.61
C THR A 76 -4.73 -10.85 6.92
N HIS A 77 -4.56 -12.15 7.05
CA HIS A 77 -3.81 -12.75 8.16
C HIS A 77 -2.35 -12.89 7.76
N ILE A 78 -1.48 -12.15 8.44
CA ILE A 78 -0.03 -12.28 8.22
C ILE A 78 0.42 -13.65 8.72
N THR A 79 0.93 -14.46 7.81
CA THR A 79 1.38 -15.84 8.09
C THR A 79 2.88 -15.95 8.20
N LYS A 80 3.61 -15.02 7.57
CA LYS A 80 5.07 -14.98 7.57
C LYS A 80 5.58 -13.58 7.32
N ILE A 81 6.67 -13.22 7.95
CA ILE A 81 7.44 -12.02 7.69
C ILE A 81 8.80 -12.44 7.14
N ASN A 82 9.06 -12.13 5.88
CA ASN A 82 10.40 -12.21 5.34
C ASN A 82 11.10 -10.91 5.70
N ARG A 83 12.17 -11.00 6.49
CA ARG A 83 12.89 -9.82 6.98
C ARG A 83 13.61 -9.10 5.85
N SER A 84 13.70 -7.79 6.00
CA SER A 84 14.52 -6.93 5.15
C SER A 84 16.01 -7.09 5.49
N PHE A 85 16.85 -7.02 4.48
CA PHE A 85 18.30 -6.94 4.55
C PHE A 85 18.79 -5.91 3.53
N VAL A 86 20.00 -5.44 3.67
CA VAL A 86 20.64 -4.54 2.69
C VAL A 86 20.52 -5.13 1.29
N SER A 87 20.06 -4.35 0.34
CA SER A 87 19.80 -4.73 -1.06
C SER A 87 18.73 -5.83 -1.26
N MET A 88 17.99 -6.18 -0.22
CA MET A 88 16.97 -7.22 -0.27
C MET A 88 15.78 -6.83 0.61
N PRO A 89 14.84 -6.03 0.08
CA PRO A 89 13.63 -5.63 0.82
C PRO A 89 12.83 -6.85 1.28
N GLY A 90 12.43 -6.82 2.54
CA GLY A 90 11.57 -7.84 3.12
C GLY A 90 10.12 -7.72 2.63
N GLN A 91 9.30 -8.71 3.00
CA GLN A 91 7.92 -8.77 2.57
C GLN A 91 7.03 -9.43 3.63
N LEU A 92 5.86 -8.85 3.85
CA LEU A 92 4.77 -9.50 4.56
C LEU A 92 4.10 -10.51 3.63
N GLN A 93 3.91 -11.73 4.11
CA GLN A 93 3.12 -12.75 3.44
C GLN A 93 1.87 -13.02 4.26
N GLY A 94 0.73 -13.12 3.58
CA GLY A 94 -0.55 -13.36 4.22
C GLY A 94 -1.45 -14.22 3.37
N THR A 95 -2.53 -14.68 3.99
CA THR A 95 -3.58 -15.46 3.33
C THR A 95 -4.85 -14.63 3.28
N ILE A 96 -5.49 -14.58 2.12
CA ILE A 96 -6.78 -13.95 1.86
C ILE A 96 -7.80 -15.04 1.55
N LEU A 97 -8.88 -15.10 2.32
CA LEU A 97 -10.01 -15.98 2.04
C LEU A 97 -11.09 -15.19 1.30
N TYR A 98 -10.93 -14.99 0.01
CA TYR A 98 -11.73 -14.09 -0.84
C TYR A 98 -13.24 -14.09 -0.60
N LYS A 99 -13.82 -15.22 -0.17
CA LYS A 99 -15.26 -15.30 0.13
C LYS A 99 -15.65 -14.88 1.55
N LYS A 100 -14.71 -14.82 2.47
CA LYS A 100 -14.96 -14.57 3.90
C LYS A 100 -14.38 -13.24 4.38
N ASP A 101 -13.29 -12.82 3.76
CA ASP A 101 -12.47 -11.71 4.23
C ASP A 101 -12.75 -10.41 3.47
N LEU A 102 -13.70 -10.42 2.51
CA LEU A 102 -14.14 -9.20 1.82
C LEU A 102 -14.80 -8.26 2.83
N ILE A 103 -14.25 -7.06 2.95
CA ILE A 103 -14.69 -6.05 3.91
C ILE A 103 -15.07 -4.72 3.27
N GLY A 104 -15.01 -4.62 1.95
CA GLY A 104 -15.36 -3.41 1.24
C GLY A 104 -14.90 -3.40 -0.22
N ILE A 105 -15.00 -2.25 -0.85
CA ILE A 105 -14.66 -2.03 -2.24
C ILE A 105 -13.60 -0.95 -2.40
N VAL A 106 -12.70 -1.16 -3.37
CA VAL A 106 -11.77 -0.15 -3.86
C VAL A 106 -12.43 0.57 -5.02
N GLU A 107 -12.53 1.90 -4.95
CA GLU A 107 -13.07 2.73 -6.03
C GLU A 107 -11.98 3.19 -7.00
N GLY A 108 -10.80 3.47 -6.49
CA GLY A 108 -9.75 4.05 -7.32
C GLY A 108 -8.34 3.76 -6.85
N ASN A 109 -7.43 3.84 -7.83
CA ASN A 109 -5.99 3.82 -7.66
C ASN A 109 -5.46 5.22 -7.99
N TYR A 110 -5.20 6.00 -6.94
CA TYR A 110 -4.75 7.39 -7.02
C TYR A 110 -3.23 7.48 -6.89
N ASP A 111 -2.64 8.62 -7.18
CA ASP A 111 -1.18 8.79 -7.09
C ASP A 111 -0.65 8.61 -5.66
N ASN A 112 -1.46 8.97 -4.67
CA ASN A 112 -1.13 8.89 -3.25
C ASN A 112 -1.86 7.76 -2.50
N GLY A 113 -2.26 6.71 -3.20
CA GLY A 113 -2.85 5.52 -2.57
C GLY A 113 -4.05 4.94 -3.29
N ILE A 114 -4.63 3.93 -2.68
CA ILE A 114 -5.93 3.39 -3.06
C ILE A 114 -7.00 3.88 -2.09
N GLY A 115 -8.18 4.17 -2.61
CA GLY A 115 -9.31 4.61 -1.81
C GLY A 115 -10.60 3.89 -2.17
N GLY A 116 -11.55 3.91 -1.26
CA GLY A 116 -12.84 3.27 -1.43
C GLY A 116 -13.65 3.26 -0.15
N TYR A 117 -14.54 2.27 -0.01
CA TYR A 117 -15.45 2.16 1.13
C TYR A 117 -15.34 0.79 1.78
N LEU A 118 -15.29 0.77 3.10
CA LEU A 118 -15.53 -0.44 3.88
C LEU A 118 -17.03 -0.65 4.07
N ASP A 119 -17.42 -1.90 4.29
CA ASP A 119 -18.76 -2.25 4.69
C ASP A 119 -19.13 -1.59 6.03
N GLU A 120 -20.28 -0.94 6.11
CA GLU A 120 -20.69 -0.19 7.30
C GLU A 120 -20.88 -1.10 8.53
N GLU A 121 -21.38 -2.32 8.32
CA GLU A 121 -21.54 -3.29 9.42
C GLU A 121 -20.17 -3.76 9.91
N TYR A 122 -19.23 -3.97 9.00
CA TYR A 122 -17.84 -4.27 9.35
C TYR A 122 -17.21 -3.15 10.17
N VAL A 123 -17.35 -1.89 9.73
CA VAL A 123 -16.83 -0.71 10.46
C VAL A 123 -17.45 -0.62 11.84
N ALA A 124 -18.76 -0.70 11.94
CA ALA A 124 -19.48 -0.61 13.22
C ALA A 124 -19.08 -1.71 14.22
N LYS A 125 -18.74 -2.90 13.72
CA LYS A 125 -18.32 -4.02 14.53
C LYS A 125 -16.87 -3.93 15.03
N HIS A 126 -15.95 -3.46 14.18
CA HIS A 126 -14.52 -3.56 14.43
C HIS A 126 -13.87 -2.24 14.87
N TYR A 127 -14.48 -1.10 14.53
CA TYR A 127 -13.96 0.23 14.82
C TYR A 127 -14.91 0.98 15.76
N LYS A 128 -15.18 0.41 16.94
CA LYS A 128 -15.99 1.07 17.97
C LYS A 128 -15.28 2.32 18.43
N ALA A 129 -15.83 3.49 18.05
CA ALA A 129 -15.39 4.81 18.49
C ALA A 129 -13.86 4.90 18.61
N ALA A 130 -13.16 4.56 17.52
CA ALA A 130 -11.73 4.80 17.45
C ALA A 130 -11.51 6.27 17.82
N GLU A 131 -10.57 6.55 18.70
CA GLU A 131 -10.23 7.91 19.09
C GLU A 131 -9.94 8.67 17.79
N ALA A 132 -10.77 9.68 17.53
CA ALA A 132 -10.58 10.53 16.38
C ALA A 132 -9.23 11.21 16.54
N MET A 133 -8.37 11.06 15.54
CA MET A 133 -7.04 11.66 15.55
C MET A 133 -7.05 12.90 14.67
N TYR A 134 -6.51 14.00 15.18
CA TYR A 134 -6.29 15.18 14.37
C TYR A 134 -5.21 14.89 13.32
N ILE A 135 -5.40 15.43 12.12
CA ILE A 135 -4.38 15.44 11.08
C ILE A 135 -3.51 16.69 11.24
N ALA A 136 -2.24 16.57 10.88
CA ALA A 136 -1.32 17.70 10.86
C ALA A 136 -1.31 18.37 9.49
N ASP A 137 -1.18 19.67 9.45
CA ASP A 137 -0.79 20.37 8.25
C ASP A 137 0.70 20.10 7.96
N PRO A 138 1.16 20.13 6.69
CA PRO A 138 2.55 19.84 6.34
C PRO A 138 3.59 20.71 7.06
N ASP A 139 3.25 21.95 7.39
CA ASP A 139 4.12 22.89 8.11
C ASP A 139 4.22 22.61 9.62
N GLU A 140 3.35 21.77 10.16
CA GLU A 140 3.42 21.28 11.54
C GLU A 140 4.34 20.06 11.69
N VAL A 141 4.69 19.39 10.59
CA VAL A 141 5.56 18.21 10.59
C VAL A 141 7.01 18.66 10.83
N GLN A 142 7.69 17.97 11.74
CA GLN A 142 9.05 18.31 12.14
C GLN A 142 9.96 17.10 12.04
N THR A 143 11.26 17.34 11.86
CA THR A 143 12.29 16.31 12.07
C THR A 143 12.32 15.90 13.54
N GLY A 144 12.69 14.63 13.79
CA GLY A 144 12.75 14.08 15.14
C GLY A 144 11.76 12.94 15.36
N GLU A 145 11.43 12.68 16.62
CA GLU A 145 10.66 11.53 17.05
C GLU A 145 9.24 11.51 16.48
N ALA A 146 8.85 10.34 15.94
CA ALA A 146 7.51 10.01 15.51
C ALA A 146 7.28 8.49 15.66
N TYR A 147 6.09 8.02 15.36
CA TYR A 147 5.72 6.61 15.56
C TYR A 147 4.95 6.06 14.36
N ILE A 148 5.34 4.89 13.87
CA ILE A 148 4.54 4.07 12.95
C ILE A 148 3.57 3.23 13.80
N TYR A 149 2.30 3.21 13.42
CA TYR A 149 1.31 2.32 14.00
C TYR A 149 1.07 1.13 13.08
N SER A 150 1.16 -0.09 13.60
CA SER A 150 0.96 -1.31 12.81
C SER A 150 0.49 -2.48 13.65
N ARG A 151 -0.11 -3.49 12.97
CA ARG A 151 -0.59 -4.75 13.55
C ARG A 151 0.16 -5.95 12.98
N LEU A 152 1.48 -5.87 12.86
CA LEU A 152 2.32 -6.90 12.22
C LEU A 152 2.24 -8.26 12.92
N ASP A 153 2.01 -8.27 14.22
CA ASP A 153 1.90 -9.46 15.07
C ASP A 153 0.50 -9.64 15.69
N GLY A 154 -0.52 -8.95 15.12
CA GLY A 154 -1.92 -9.06 15.53
C GLY A 154 -2.41 -7.87 16.34
N ASP A 155 -1.65 -7.42 17.35
CA ASP A 155 -2.02 -6.26 18.18
C ASP A 155 -1.54 -4.94 17.57
N LEU A 156 -2.31 -3.86 17.81
CA LEU A 156 -1.89 -2.53 17.41
C LEU A 156 -0.74 -2.07 18.29
N LYS A 157 0.41 -1.87 17.68
CA LYS A 157 1.62 -1.34 18.33
C LYS A 157 2.06 -0.05 17.66
N LYS A 158 2.77 0.75 18.43
CA LYS A 158 3.49 1.93 17.93
C LYS A 158 4.98 1.63 17.96
N TYR A 159 5.64 1.88 16.85
CA TYR A 159 7.06 1.66 16.67
C TYR A 159 7.77 2.98 16.48
N LYS A 160 8.81 3.23 17.24
CA LYS A 160 9.55 4.49 17.23
C LYS A 160 10.33 4.64 15.93
N ILE A 161 10.22 5.83 15.33
CA ILE A 161 11.00 6.28 14.19
C ILE A 161 11.55 7.68 14.46
N ASN A 162 12.53 8.07 13.67
CA ASN A 162 13.09 9.43 13.63
C ASN A 162 12.89 10.01 12.23
N ILE A 163 12.17 11.12 12.09
CA ILE A 163 12.05 11.86 10.84
C ILE A 163 13.39 12.58 10.59
N LEU A 164 14.06 12.21 9.50
CA LEU A 164 15.40 12.72 9.15
C LEU A 164 15.34 13.98 8.30
N ALA A 165 14.42 14.01 7.33
CA ALA A 165 14.25 15.11 6.39
C ALA A 165 12.80 15.25 5.94
N ILE A 166 12.45 16.47 5.49
CA ILE A 166 11.13 16.83 5.00
C ILE A 166 11.27 17.46 3.62
N HIS A 167 10.48 16.99 2.66
CA HIS A 167 10.47 17.42 1.26
C HIS A 167 9.04 17.81 0.86
N THR A 168 8.82 19.08 0.60
CA THR A 168 7.48 19.60 0.24
C THR A 168 7.19 19.56 -1.26
N ASP A 169 8.20 19.31 -2.08
CA ASP A 169 8.17 19.35 -3.54
C ASP A 169 8.01 17.97 -4.21
N THR A 170 7.79 16.93 -3.42
CA THR A 170 7.62 15.56 -3.90
C THR A 170 6.17 15.09 -3.73
N ALA A 171 5.72 14.18 -4.61
CA ALA A 171 4.35 13.68 -4.58
C ALA A 171 4.08 12.73 -3.40
N ASN A 172 4.99 11.78 -3.13
CA ASN A 172 4.78 10.70 -2.15
C ASN A 172 6.03 10.29 -1.36
N LYS A 173 7.07 11.14 -1.35
CA LYS A 173 8.30 10.99 -0.57
C LYS A 173 8.57 12.25 0.24
N ASN A 174 7.55 12.70 0.95
CA ASN A 174 7.58 13.98 1.67
C ASN A 174 8.42 13.94 2.94
N MET A 175 8.58 12.76 3.52
CA MET A 175 9.39 12.56 4.71
C MET A 175 10.38 11.42 4.47
N GLU A 176 11.63 11.62 4.89
CA GLU A 176 12.59 10.54 5.10
C GLU A 176 12.62 10.20 6.58
N PHE A 177 12.61 8.92 6.91
CA PHE A 177 12.64 8.50 8.29
C PHE A 177 13.54 7.28 8.50
N LYS A 178 13.99 7.12 9.74
CA LYS A 178 14.72 5.95 10.21
C LYS A 178 13.96 5.23 11.32
N VAL A 179 13.87 3.92 11.23
CA VAL A 179 13.34 3.05 12.29
C VAL A 179 14.38 2.97 13.40
N GLU A 180 13.99 3.35 14.61
CA GLU A 180 14.80 3.23 15.82
C GLU A 180 14.28 2.14 16.77
N ASP A 181 13.11 1.61 16.51
CA ASP A 181 12.45 0.62 17.34
C ASP A 181 13.11 -0.76 17.18
N GLU A 182 13.69 -1.26 18.27
CA GLU A 182 14.42 -2.53 18.27
C GLU A 182 13.49 -3.72 17.99
N ASP A 183 12.24 -3.69 18.48
CA ASP A 183 11.27 -4.75 18.26
C ASP A 183 10.86 -4.81 16.79
N LEU A 184 10.63 -3.67 16.15
CA LEU A 184 10.33 -3.63 14.71
C LEU A 184 11.54 -4.12 13.89
N ILE A 185 12.75 -3.67 14.20
CA ILE A 185 13.97 -4.13 13.53
C ILE A 185 14.17 -5.63 13.73
N ALA A 186 13.95 -6.15 14.93
CA ALA A 186 14.05 -7.59 15.21
C ALA A 186 13.00 -8.39 14.42
N LEU A 187 11.78 -7.87 14.29
CA LEU A 187 10.66 -8.54 13.62
C LEU A 187 10.80 -8.53 12.10
N THR A 188 11.07 -7.36 11.51
CA THR A 188 10.99 -7.11 10.06
C THR A 188 12.33 -6.81 9.39
N GLY A 189 13.37 -6.49 10.17
CA GLY A 189 14.65 -5.99 9.65
C GLY A 189 14.61 -4.52 9.23
N GLY A 190 13.55 -3.79 9.56
CA GLY A 190 13.27 -2.42 9.15
C GLY A 190 11.94 -2.31 8.39
N VAL A 191 11.84 -1.40 7.44
CA VAL A 191 10.65 -1.28 6.58
C VAL A 191 10.60 -2.44 5.60
N CYS A 192 9.43 -3.06 5.42
CA CYS A 192 9.23 -4.15 4.47
C CYS A 192 7.98 -3.94 3.60
N GLN A 193 7.92 -4.63 2.47
CA GLN A 193 6.75 -4.60 1.59
C GLN A 193 5.51 -5.12 2.31
N GLY A 194 4.41 -4.40 2.20
CA GLY A 194 3.17 -4.61 2.95
C GLY A 194 2.98 -3.62 4.10
N MET A 195 4.03 -2.91 4.55
CA MET A 195 3.90 -1.80 5.50
C MET A 195 3.45 -0.50 4.84
N SER A 196 3.45 -0.40 3.52
CA SER A 196 2.90 0.77 2.81
C SER A 196 1.50 1.10 3.30
N GLY A 197 1.26 2.36 3.62
CA GLY A 197 0.03 2.84 4.24
C GLY A 197 0.04 2.84 5.77
N SER A 198 1.03 2.25 6.44
CA SER A 198 1.11 2.32 7.91
C SER A 198 1.13 3.77 8.37
N PRO A 199 0.16 4.19 9.22
CA PRO A 199 0.05 5.59 9.63
C PRO A 199 1.24 6.01 10.51
N ILE A 200 1.69 7.25 10.29
CA ILE A 200 2.75 7.88 11.08
C ILE A 200 2.13 8.99 11.92
N VAL A 201 2.43 8.95 13.21
CA VAL A 201 1.91 9.89 14.20
C VAL A 201 3.07 10.63 14.86
N GLN A 202 2.97 11.96 14.92
CA GLN A 202 3.88 12.86 15.63
C GLN A 202 3.07 13.81 16.50
N ASN A 203 3.47 14.01 17.75
CA ASN A 203 2.81 14.93 18.68
C ASN A 203 1.30 14.69 18.82
N GLY A 204 0.84 13.43 18.69
CA GLY A 204 -0.57 13.06 18.79
C GLY A 204 -1.41 13.37 17.53
N LYS A 205 -0.79 13.81 16.44
CA LYS A 205 -1.44 14.04 15.15
C LYS A 205 -1.00 13.04 14.12
N LEU A 206 -1.90 12.63 13.23
CA LEU A 206 -1.59 11.85 12.03
C LEU A 206 -0.87 12.75 11.02
N ILE A 207 0.39 12.48 10.73
CA ILE A 207 1.21 13.30 9.84
C ILE A 207 1.34 12.70 8.43
N GLY A 208 1.16 11.40 8.28
CA GLY A 208 1.34 10.74 6.99
C GLY A 208 1.31 9.23 7.07
N ALA A 209 1.84 8.59 6.04
CA ALA A 209 1.90 7.14 5.91
C ALA A 209 3.20 6.68 5.27
N VAL A 210 3.69 5.52 5.71
CA VAL A 210 4.84 4.82 5.09
C VAL A 210 4.54 4.53 3.62
N THR A 211 5.50 4.80 2.73
CA THR A 211 5.35 4.52 1.30
C THR A 211 6.40 3.56 0.75
N HIS A 212 7.67 3.84 0.96
CA HIS A 212 8.77 3.09 0.36
C HIS A 212 9.86 2.78 1.37
N VAL A 213 10.57 1.68 1.15
CA VAL A 213 11.80 1.33 1.86
C VAL A 213 13.02 1.78 1.05
N LEU A 214 14.09 2.21 1.72
CA LEU A 214 15.39 2.34 1.10
C LEU A 214 16.04 0.96 0.93
N VAL A 215 16.44 0.64 -0.31
CA VAL A 215 17.00 -0.68 -0.62
C VAL A 215 18.38 -0.87 0.02
N ASP A 216 19.16 0.21 0.12
CA ASP A 216 20.53 0.17 0.66
C ASP A 216 20.57 0.22 2.19
N ASP A 217 19.54 0.75 2.84
CA ASP A 217 19.34 0.67 4.29
C ASP A 217 17.85 0.45 4.61
N PRO A 218 17.42 -0.79 4.83
CA PRO A 218 16.02 -1.07 5.11
C PRO A 218 15.51 -0.50 6.42
N THR A 219 16.38 -0.02 7.32
CA THR A 219 15.93 0.74 8.49
C THR A 219 15.45 2.15 8.12
N GLU A 220 15.72 2.62 6.90
CA GLU A 220 15.27 3.90 6.39
C GLU A 220 14.16 3.73 5.36
N GLY A 221 13.31 4.75 5.26
CA GLY A 221 12.18 4.74 4.35
C GLY A 221 11.63 6.12 4.06
N TYR A 222 10.68 6.15 3.15
CA TYR A 222 9.93 7.35 2.77
C TYR A 222 8.49 7.27 3.24
N ALA A 223 7.91 8.44 3.48
CA ALA A 223 6.50 8.58 3.80
C ALA A 223 5.87 9.76 3.06
N VAL A 224 4.59 9.68 2.83
CA VAL A 224 3.76 10.73 2.25
C VAL A 224 3.10 11.56 3.36
N PHE A 225 2.89 12.86 3.13
CA PHE A 225 2.03 13.66 4.01
C PHE A 225 0.59 13.19 3.95
N ILE A 226 -0.09 13.22 5.09
CA ILE A 226 -1.51 12.84 5.17
C ILE A 226 -2.39 13.73 4.28
N GLU A 227 -2.07 15.03 4.17
CA GLU A 227 -2.78 15.98 3.32
C GLU A 227 -2.84 15.53 1.86
N ASN A 228 -1.74 14.94 1.35
CA ASN A 228 -1.68 14.43 -0.02
C ASN A 228 -2.58 13.20 -0.24
N MET A 229 -2.92 12.45 0.80
CA MET A 229 -3.83 11.31 0.73
C MET A 229 -5.31 11.71 0.82
N ILE A 230 -5.62 12.92 1.31
CA ILE A 230 -6.99 13.41 1.51
C ILE A 230 -7.48 14.18 0.26
N LYS A 231 -6.58 14.74 -0.52
CA LYS A 231 -6.85 15.44 -1.78
C LYS A 231 -7.10 14.42 -2.88
#